data_d6e8afdf3d1d45199c311818c61a3794
#
_entry.id   d6e8afdf3d1d45199c311818c61a3794
#
_cell.length_a   1.000
_cell.length_b   1.000
_cell.length_c   1.000
_cell.angle_alpha   90.00
_cell.angle_beta   90.00
_cell.angle_gamma   90.00
#
_symmetry.space_group_name_H-M   'P 1'
#
loop_
_entity.id
_entity.type
_entity.pdbx_description
1 polymer ?
#
loop_
_entity_poly.entity_id
_entity_poly.type
_entity_poly.pdbx_seq_one_letter_code
_entity_poly.pdbx_strand_id
1 'polypeptide(L)'
;MNNNYLSLFSLYFLIAGCNSHQNPSESYFPNNFNEVSQIKYVQYIIQGKILYKANCSHCHQHSGKGFRNLYPALIKSTTLINNTGSAACLIKYGTIRSGKGSNLNMLMPAKTELSNLEIAEILTYIGNSWGNQIGFISVNSVEKYLVDCTPH
;
A
#
# COMPACT_ATOMS: atom_id res chain seq x y z
N MET A 1 58.06 57.27 16.18
CA MET A 1 56.63 57.31 16.62
C MET A 1 55.90 56.21 15.88
N ASN A 2 55.76 55.11 16.55
CA ASN A 2 55.23 53.85 15.98
C ASN A 2 53.80 53.68 16.42
N ASN A 3 52.88 53.51 15.48
CA ASN A 3 51.50 53.08 15.78
C ASN A 3 51.22 51.78 15.05
N ASN A 4 51.36 50.70 15.79
CA ASN A 4 50.89 49.39 15.38
C ASN A 4 49.40 49.26 15.66
N TYR A 5 48.56 49.24 14.63
CA TYR A 5 47.17 48.81 14.76
C TYR A 5 47.06 47.34 14.40
N LEU A 6 46.98 46.51 15.43
CA LEU A 6 46.63 45.11 15.30
C LEU A 6 45.12 45.04 15.00
N SER A 7 44.81 44.74 13.73
CA SER A 7 43.43 44.46 13.30
C SER A 7 43.05 43.04 13.69
N LEU A 8 42.20 42.92 14.70
CA LEU A 8 41.58 41.68 15.09
C LEU A 8 40.47 41.34 14.07
N PHE A 9 40.78 40.52 13.09
CA PHE A 9 39.76 39.87 12.25
C PHE A 9 38.99 38.84 13.11
N SER A 10 37.85 39.25 13.58
CA SER A 10 36.85 38.36 14.22
C SER A 10 36.31 37.44 13.13
N LEU A 11 36.76 36.20 13.17
CA LEU A 11 36.25 35.12 12.30
C LEU A 11 34.86 34.69 12.79
N TYR A 12 33.83 35.28 12.25
CA TYR A 12 32.44 34.79 12.45
C TYR A 12 32.28 33.50 11.70
N PHE A 13 32.38 32.39 12.43
CA PHE A 13 31.95 31.08 11.96
C PHE A 13 30.39 31.11 11.90
N LEU A 14 29.87 31.32 10.70
CA LEU A 14 28.47 31.04 10.39
C LEU A 14 28.27 29.52 10.46
N ILE A 15 27.76 29.04 11.59
CA ILE A 15 27.23 27.69 11.71
C ILE A 15 25.96 27.68 10.86
N ALA A 16 26.09 27.25 9.60
CA ALA A 16 24.94 26.92 8.78
C ALA A 16 24.23 25.77 9.47
N GLY A 17 23.07 26.07 10.06
CA GLY A 17 22.19 25.11 10.71
C GLY A 17 21.86 23.99 9.70
N CYS A 18 22.18 22.77 10.07
CA CYS A 18 21.63 21.59 9.40
C CYS A 18 20.11 21.74 9.41
N ASN A 19 19.53 22.03 8.27
CA ASN A 19 18.09 21.91 8.07
C ASN A 19 17.71 20.49 8.41
N SER A 20 16.90 20.33 9.44
CA SER A 20 16.25 19.08 9.80
C SER A 20 15.58 18.55 8.55
N HIS A 21 16.09 17.44 8.05
CA HIS A 21 15.50 16.66 6.98
C HIS A 21 14.13 16.19 7.51
N GLN A 22 13.08 16.91 7.17
CA GLN A 22 11.72 16.49 7.46
C GLN A 22 11.48 15.20 6.68
N ASN A 23 11.45 14.08 7.39
CA ASN A 23 11.10 12.80 6.82
C ASN A 23 9.69 12.88 6.20
N PRO A 24 9.54 12.60 4.88
CA PRO A 24 8.25 12.65 4.22
C PRO A 24 7.22 11.65 4.76
N SER A 25 7.64 10.79 5.70
CA SER A 25 6.80 9.73 6.30
C SER A 25 5.89 10.22 7.43
N GLU A 26 6.11 11.41 7.99
CA GLU A 26 5.42 11.84 9.20
C GLU A 26 3.98 12.32 8.95
N SER A 27 3.64 12.69 7.70
CA SER A 27 2.31 13.18 7.33
C SER A 27 1.30 12.11 6.90
N TYR A 28 1.72 10.84 6.77
CA TYR A 28 0.89 9.75 6.24
C TYR A 28 0.20 8.90 7.29
N PHE A 29 0.56 9.06 8.57
CA PHE A 29 -0.02 8.26 9.66
C PHE A 29 -1.11 9.02 10.39
N PRO A 30 -2.29 8.43 10.63
CA PRO A 30 -3.26 9.01 11.54
C PRO A 30 -2.65 9.14 12.94
N ASN A 31 -2.84 10.30 13.57
CA ASN A 31 -2.21 10.75 14.83
C ASN A 31 -2.37 9.81 16.05
N ASN A 32 -3.06 8.67 15.91
CA ASN A 32 -3.35 7.69 16.96
C ASN A 32 -2.55 6.38 16.85
N PHE A 33 -1.62 6.28 15.89
CA PHE A 33 -0.79 5.09 15.76
C PHE A 33 0.41 5.20 16.69
N ASN A 34 0.59 4.23 17.59
CA ASN A 34 1.83 4.09 18.35
C ASN A 34 2.98 3.65 17.40
N GLU A 35 4.22 3.84 17.81
CA GLU A 35 5.41 3.55 17.01
C GLU A 35 5.43 2.10 16.46
N VAL A 36 5.00 1.12 17.27
CA VAL A 36 4.91 -0.29 16.87
C VAL A 36 3.90 -0.51 15.73
N SER A 37 2.77 0.19 15.79
CA SER A 37 1.75 0.12 14.74
C SER A 37 2.21 0.76 13.44
N GLN A 38 3.00 1.83 13.51
CA GLN A 38 3.61 2.47 12.34
C GLN A 38 4.61 1.56 11.65
N ILE A 39 5.51 0.92 12.41
CA ILE A 39 6.49 -0.03 11.89
C ILE A 39 5.77 -1.18 11.18
N LYS A 40 4.77 -1.75 11.81
CA LYS A 40 3.97 -2.85 11.23
C LYS A 40 3.28 -2.43 9.93
N TYR A 41 2.67 -1.25 9.89
CA TYR A 41 2.04 -0.72 8.69
C TYR A 41 3.04 -0.59 7.54
N VAL A 42 4.22 -0.02 7.80
CA VAL A 42 5.29 0.11 6.79
C VAL A 42 5.75 -1.25 6.28
N GLN A 43 5.91 -2.23 7.17
CA GLN A 43 6.27 -3.60 6.77
C GLN A 43 5.22 -4.20 5.84
N TYR A 44 3.92 -4.04 6.15
CA TYR A 44 2.82 -4.53 5.30
C TYR A 44 2.81 -3.85 3.93
N ILE A 45 3.06 -2.54 3.86
CA ILE A 45 3.17 -1.81 2.59
C ILE A 45 4.33 -2.34 1.75
N ILE A 46 5.51 -2.52 2.36
CA ILE A 46 6.70 -2.99 1.64
C ILE A 46 6.50 -4.42 1.13
N GLN A 47 6.09 -5.33 2.01
CA GLN A 47 5.89 -6.73 1.67
C GLN A 47 4.72 -6.90 0.70
N GLY A 48 3.61 -6.21 0.93
CA GLY A 48 2.46 -6.20 0.04
C GLY A 48 2.79 -5.70 -1.37
N LYS A 49 3.69 -4.72 -1.50
CA LYS A 49 4.20 -4.27 -2.80
C LYS A 49 4.97 -5.37 -3.53
N ILE A 50 5.81 -6.12 -2.80
CA ILE A 50 6.59 -7.24 -3.38
C ILE A 50 5.62 -8.33 -3.86
N LEU A 51 4.69 -8.74 -3.01
CA LEU A 51 3.68 -9.76 -3.31
C LEU A 51 2.76 -9.34 -4.46
N TYR A 52 2.30 -8.08 -4.48
CA TYR A 52 1.54 -7.52 -5.58
C TYR A 52 2.30 -7.60 -6.91
N LYS A 53 3.56 -7.21 -6.89
CA LYS A 53 4.40 -7.25 -8.08
C LYS A 53 4.53 -8.68 -8.63
N ALA A 54 4.68 -9.66 -7.76
CA ALA A 54 4.83 -11.07 -8.13
C ALA A 54 3.52 -11.72 -8.62
N ASN A 55 2.38 -11.38 -7.99
CA ASN A 55 1.13 -12.12 -8.17
C ASN A 55 0.04 -11.39 -8.96
N CYS A 56 0.06 -10.05 -9.00
CA CYS A 56 -1.07 -9.24 -9.46
C CYS A 56 -0.73 -8.30 -10.61
N SER A 57 0.51 -7.76 -10.63
CA SER A 57 0.89 -6.67 -11.53
C SER A 57 0.88 -7.05 -13.01
N HIS A 58 0.98 -8.34 -13.33
CA HIS A 58 0.89 -8.83 -14.71
C HIS A 58 -0.44 -8.47 -15.36
N CYS A 59 -1.53 -8.58 -14.62
CA CYS A 59 -2.88 -8.22 -15.09
C CYS A 59 -3.27 -6.79 -14.70
N HIS A 60 -3.12 -6.43 -13.42
CA HIS A 60 -3.57 -5.14 -12.91
C HIS A 60 -2.58 -3.99 -13.16
N GLN A 61 -1.44 -4.27 -13.77
CA GLN A 61 -0.33 -3.37 -14.06
C GLN A 61 0.34 -2.80 -12.79
N HIS A 62 1.60 -2.38 -12.89
CA HIS A 62 2.31 -1.77 -11.77
C HIS A 62 1.65 -0.48 -11.25
N SER A 63 0.93 0.20 -12.11
CA SER A 63 0.19 1.43 -11.81
C SER A 63 -1.19 1.19 -11.18
N GLY A 64 -1.65 -0.05 -11.08
CA GLY A 64 -3.00 -0.39 -10.61
C GLY A 64 -4.13 0.06 -11.55
N LYS A 65 -3.81 0.53 -12.77
CA LYS A 65 -4.81 1.00 -13.74
C LYS A 65 -5.53 -0.11 -14.48
N GLY A 66 -5.08 -1.37 -14.31
CA GLY A 66 -5.57 -2.46 -15.13
C GLY A 66 -5.19 -2.30 -16.61
N PHE A 67 -5.89 -2.99 -17.47
CA PHE A 67 -5.61 -2.93 -18.90
C PHE A 67 -6.90 -2.99 -19.71
N ARG A 68 -7.29 -1.85 -20.30
CA ARG A 68 -8.51 -1.72 -21.11
C ARG A 68 -9.74 -2.26 -20.34
N ASN A 69 -10.64 -2.96 -21.04
CA ASN A 69 -11.80 -3.62 -20.45
C ASN A 69 -11.49 -5.08 -20.05
N LEU A 70 -10.23 -5.53 -20.14
CA LEU A 70 -9.85 -6.91 -19.85
C LEU A 70 -9.54 -7.10 -18.37
N TYR A 71 -8.76 -6.18 -17.80
CA TYR A 71 -8.34 -6.24 -16.40
C TYR A 71 -8.79 -4.98 -15.67
N PRO A 72 -9.59 -5.11 -14.61
CA PRO A 72 -10.13 -3.94 -13.93
C PRO A 72 -9.04 -3.12 -13.23
N ALA A 73 -9.27 -1.81 -13.14
CA ALA A 73 -8.44 -0.93 -12.33
C ALA A 73 -8.65 -1.21 -10.84
N LEU A 74 -7.56 -1.13 -10.08
CA LEU A 74 -7.59 -1.15 -8.61
C LEU A 74 -7.64 0.27 -8.03
N ILE A 75 -7.30 1.26 -8.84
CA ILE A 75 -7.46 2.68 -8.50
C ILE A 75 -8.94 2.98 -8.34
N LYS A 76 -9.34 3.53 -7.19
CA LYS A 76 -10.73 3.86 -6.85
C LYS A 76 -11.71 2.71 -7.09
N SER A 77 -11.23 1.47 -6.95
CA SER A 77 -12.08 0.27 -7.06
C SER A 77 -13.14 0.26 -5.96
N THR A 78 -14.40 0.28 -6.34
CA THR A 78 -15.53 0.23 -5.40
C THR A 78 -15.53 -1.06 -4.58
N THR A 79 -15.19 -2.19 -5.20
CA THR A 79 -15.03 -3.48 -4.49
C THR A 79 -13.95 -3.39 -3.43
N LEU A 80 -12.79 -2.81 -3.75
CA LEU A 80 -11.69 -2.69 -2.80
C LEU A 80 -12.02 -1.73 -1.67
N ILE A 81 -12.62 -0.56 -1.98
CA ILE A 81 -12.87 0.51 -1.02
C ILE A 81 -14.10 0.21 -0.15
N ASN A 82 -15.19 -0.22 -0.76
CA ASN A 82 -16.48 -0.38 -0.06
C ASN A 82 -16.69 -1.79 0.49
N ASN A 83 -15.98 -2.79 -0.05
CA ASN A 83 -16.10 -4.19 0.37
C ASN A 83 -14.75 -4.91 0.27
N THR A 84 -13.83 -4.57 1.16
CA THR A 84 -12.50 -5.18 1.24
C THR A 84 -12.57 -6.71 1.46
N GLY A 85 -13.62 -7.19 2.13
CA GLY A 85 -13.87 -8.63 2.30
C GLY A 85 -14.08 -9.33 0.97
N SER A 86 -14.88 -8.78 0.07
CA SER A 86 -15.03 -9.33 -1.29
C SER A 86 -13.70 -9.32 -2.05
N ALA A 87 -12.87 -8.30 -1.86
CA ALA A 87 -11.53 -8.28 -2.47
C ALA A 87 -10.64 -9.40 -1.93
N ALA A 88 -10.70 -9.70 -0.62
CA ALA A 88 -10.00 -10.85 -0.03
C ALA A 88 -10.47 -12.18 -0.63
N CYS A 89 -11.79 -12.37 -0.77
CA CYS A 89 -12.38 -13.56 -1.39
C CYS A 89 -11.91 -13.73 -2.85
N LEU A 90 -11.92 -12.64 -3.63
CA LEU A 90 -11.44 -12.64 -5.01
C LEU A 90 -9.95 -13.01 -5.11
N ILE A 91 -9.12 -12.53 -4.20
CA ILE A 91 -7.70 -12.90 -4.17
C ILE A 91 -7.57 -14.40 -3.87
N LYS A 92 -8.22 -14.88 -2.82
CA LYS A 92 -8.07 -16.27 -2.35
C LYS A 92 -8.66 -17.28 -3.30
N TYR A 93 -9.88 -17.04 -3.81
CA TYR A 93 -10.67 -18.02 -4.55
C TYR A 93 -10.84 -17.69 -6.03
N GLY A 94 -10.40 -16.52 -6.47
CA GLY A 94 -10.57 -16.07 -7.84
C GLY A 94 -11.99 -15.63 -8.17
N THR A 95 -12.25 -15.37 -9.45
CA THR A 95 -13.61 -15.13 -9.94
C THR A 95 -14.25 -16.44 -10.31
N ILE A 96 -15.40 -16.76 -9.70
CA ILE A 96 -16.22 -17.90 -10.07
C ILE A 96 -17.06 -17.50 -11.29
N ARG A 97 -17.14 -18.39 -12.26
CA ARG A 97 -18.03 -18.22 -13.42
C ARG A 97 -19.49 -18.29 -12.94
N SER A 98 -20.12 -17.17 -12.63
CA SER A 98 -21.55 -17.15 -12.45
C SER A 98 -22.24 -16.66 -13.71
N GLY A 99 -22.97 -17.55 -14.39
CA GLY A 99 -24.09 -17.21 -15.24
C GLY A 99 -23.80 -16.93 -16.71
N LYS A 100 -24.77 -17.31 -17.52
CA LYS A 100 -24.94 -16.99 -18.94
C LYS A 100 -24.96 -15.46 -19.13
N GLY A 101 -23.95 -14.88 -19.76
CA GLY A 101 -23.99 -13.50 -20.20
C GLY A 101 -22.81 -12.59 -19.82
N SER A 102 -21.86 -13.03 -19.00
CA SER A 102 -20.64 -12.24 -18.78
C SER A 102 -19.72 -12.43 -19.98
N ASN A 103 -19.54 -11.40 -20.80
CA ASN A 103 -18.52 -11.31 -21.87
C ASN A 103 -17.08 -11.27 -21.31
N LEU A 104 -16.88 -11.71 -20.06
CA LEU A 104 -15.59 -11.72 -19.39
C LEU A 104 -14.89 -13.05 -19.70
N ASN A 105 -14.18 -13.08 -20.82
CA ASN A 105 -13.26 -14.16 -21.16
C ASN A 105 -12.02 -14.21 -20.24
N MET A 106 -11.93 -13.33 -19.24
CA MET A 106 -10.80 -13.23 -18.34
C MET A 106 -11.28 -13.40 -16.89
N LEU A 107 -10.95 -14.56 -16.34
CA LEU A 107 -11.17 -14.85 -14.92
C LEU A 107 -9.94 -14.42 -14.12
N MET A 108 -10.14 -13.83 -12.95
CA MET A 108 -9.07 -13.66 -11.99
C MET A 108 -8.72 -15.04 -11.41
N PRO A 109 -7.49 -15.53 -11.57
CA PRO A 109 -7.11 -16.83 -11.03
C PRO A 109 -7.09 -16.79 -9.49
N ALA A 110 -7.48 -17.88 -8.86
CA ALA A 110 -7.34 -18.06 -7.43
C ALA A 110 -5.86 -18.03 -7.00
N LYS A 111 -5.60 -17.49 -5.82
CA LYS A 111 -4.29 -17.46 -5.16
C LYS A 111 -4.36 -18.25 -3.85
N THR A 112 -4.73 -19.53 -3.98
CA THR A 112 -4.94 -20.42 -2.83
C THR A 112 -3.69 -20.65 -1.99
N GLU A 113 -2.52 -20.50 -2.61
CA GLU A 113 -1.20 -20.61 -1.98
C GLU A 113 -0.87 -19.45 -1.03
N LEU A 114 -1.50 -18.29 -1.20
CA LEU A 114 -1.26 -17.15 -0.32
C LEU A 114 -1.85 -17.37 1.08
N SER A 115 -1.05 -17.14 2.09
CA SER A 115 -1.48 -17.11 3.49
C SER A 115 -2.37 -15.89 3.79
N ASN A 116 -3.09 -15.93 4.90
CA ASN A 116 -3.91 -14.78 5.35
C ASN A 116 -3.06 -13.53 5.61
N LEU A 117 -1.80 -13.71 6.06
CA LEU A 117 -0.85 -12.62 6.23
C LEU A 117 -0.52 -11.96 4.89
N GLU A 118 -0.15 -12.74 3.88
CA GLU A 118 0.21 -12.22 2.56
C GLU A 118 -0.97 -11.52 1.89
N ILE A 119 -2.19 -12.03 2.06
CA ILE A 119 -3.40 -11.36 1.58
C ILE A 119 -3.62 -10.03 2.32
N ALA A 120 -3.39 -9.98 3.63
CA ALA A 120 -3.51 -8.75 4.43
C ALA A 120 -2.47 -7.69 4.00
N GLU A 121 -1.24 -8.12 3.70
CA GLU A 121 -0.18 -7.27 3.18
C GLU A 121 -0.51 -6.73 1.79
N ILE A 122 -0.98 -7.58 0.87
CA ILE A 122 -1.43 -7.17 -0.46
C ILE A 122 -2.58 -6.15 -0.35
N LEU A 123 -3.61 -6.45 0.45
CA LEU A 123 -4.77 -5.57 0.63
C LEU A 123 -4.37 -4.23 1.25
N THR A 124 -3.46 -4.24 2.24
CA THR A 124 -2.92 -3.00 2.81
C THR A 124 -2.18 -2.19 1.76
N TYR A 125 -1.34 -2.82 0.94
CA TYR A 125 -0.61 -2.13 -0.12
C TYR A 125 -1.54 -1.55 -1.18
N ILE A 126 -2.40 -2.36 -1.82
CA ILE A 126 -3.28 -1.88 -2.90
C ILE A 126 -4.33 -0.89 -2.38
N GLY A 127 -4.77 -1.06 -1.14
CA GLY A 127 -5.74 -0.19 -0.48
C GLY A 127 -5.20 1.16 -0.07
N ASN A 128 -3.87 1.36 -0.11
CA ASN A 128 -3.23 2.64 0.21
C ASN A 128 -2.27 3.11 -0.90
N SER A 129 -2.42 2.53 -2.10
CA SER A 129 -1.65 2.92 -3.28
C SER A 129 -2.52 3.70 -4.26
N TRP A 130 -1.88 4.48 -5.11
CA TRP A 130 -2.49 5.19 -6.24
C TRP A 130 -3.67 6.09 -5.86
N GLY A 131 -3.68 6.62 -4.64
CA GLY A 131 -4.73 7.50 -4.12
C GLY A 131 -5.89 6.78 -3.42
N ASN A 132 -5.82 5.46 -3.26
CA ASN A 132 -6.68 4.72 -2.33
C ASN A 132 -6.25 5.00 -0.88
N GLN A 133 -7.19 4.96 0.09
CA GLN A 133 -6.96 5.28 1.50
C GLN A 133 -7.86 4.43 2.41
N ILE A 134 -7.73 3.09 2.34
CA ILE A 134 -8.53 2.19 3.18
C ILE A 134 -7.89 1.86 4.54
N GLY A 135 -6.64 2.27 4.75
CA GLY A 135 -5.93 2.03 6.00
C GLY A 135 -5.33 0.62 6.11
N PHE A 136 -4.97 0.25 7.35
CA PHE A 136 -4.33 -1.02 7.66
C PHE A 136 -5.33 -2.18 7.69
N ILE A 137 -5.03 -3.25 6.96
CA ILE A 137 -5.80 -4.49 6.99
C ILE A 137 -5.02 -5.54 7.79
N SER A 138 -5.60 -6.00 8.90
CA SER A 138 -4.96 -7.00 9.76
C SER A 138 -5.19 -8.44 9.25
N VAL A 139 -4.32 -9.36 9.69
CA VAL A 139 -4.52 -10.80 9.43
C VAL A 139 -5.87 -11.28 9.97
N ASN A 140 -6.24 -10.85 11.19
CA ASN A 140 -7.53 -11.22 11.79
C ASN A 140 -8.73 -10.69 11.00
N SER A 141 -8.57 -9.54 10.30
CA SER A 141 -9.61 -9.04 9.39
C SER A 141 -9.76 -9.97 8.19
N VAL A 142 -8.63 -10.39 7.59
CA VAL A 142 -8.66 -11.33 6.46
C VAL A 142 -9.25 -12.67 6.86
N GLU A 143 -8.91 -13.21 8.04
CA GLU A 143 -9.49 -14.45 8.56
C GLU A 143 -11.01 -14.36 8.61
N LYS A 144 -11.54 -13.27 9.17
CA LYS A 144 -13.01 -13.03 9.21
C LYS A 144 -13.60 -12.93 7.81
N TYR A 145 -12.97 -12.17 6.91
CA TYR A 145 -13.45 -12.03 5.54
C TYR A 145 -13.53 -13.37 4.81
N LEU A 146 -12.54 -14.24 5.00
CA LEU A 146 -12.48 -15.53 4.30
C LEU A 146 -13.49 -16.56 4.85
N VAL A 147 -13.92 -16.44 6.11
CA VAL A 147 -15.02 -17.25 6.66
C VAL A 147 -16.34 -16.93 5.95
N ASP A 148 -16.55 -15.66 5.62
CA ASP A 148 -17.79 -15.19 4.98
C ASP A 148 -17.77 -15.37 3.45
N CYS A 149 -16.66 -15.85 2.87
CA CYS A 149 -16.60 -16.15 1.45
C CYS A 149 -17.48 -17.36 1.15
N THR A 150 -18.69 -17.13 0.70
CA THR A 150 -19.49 -18.19 0.11
C THR A 150 -18.90 -18.54 -1.26
N PRO A 151 -18.50 -19.80 -1.50
CA PRO A 151 -18.23 -20.26 -2.87
C PRO A 151 -19.57 -20.23 -3.63
N HIS A 152 -19.69 -19.30 -4.55
CA HIS A 152 -20.87 -19.19 -5.44
C HIS A 152 -20.61 -19.95 -6.75
#